data_b1c420da0db353716d12805d024deccc
#
_entry.id   b1c420da0db353716d12805d024deccc
#
_cell.length_a   1.000
_cell.length_b   1.000
_cell.length_c   1.000
_cell.angle_alpha   90.00
_cell.angle_beta   90.00
_cell.angle_gamma   90.00
#
_symmetry.space_group_name_H-M   'P 1'
#
loop_
_entity.id
_entity.type
_entity.pdbx_description
1 polymer ?
#
loop_
_entity_poly.entity_id
_entity_poly.type
_entity_poly.pdbx_seq_one_letter_code
_entity_poly.pdbx_strand_id
1 'polypeptide(L)'
;MHYIVQIILIWLLCLLSVFLHELGHAAGYRFSGGKAGWKVITGSGPRMIGKSKFIFCLIPAGGYFIPEEEPETNKARIFMYAGGPFLSLLQAVLYGLIHFCIPEFVQSGSGPYEILLPVSAFLLYFNFFQFLFTAIPMRYKIVCRGFESDGSQIVHILRQNKAKIIG
;
A
#
# COMPACT_ATOMS: atom_id res chain seq x y z
N MET A 1 -28.06 4.13 11.22
CA MET A 1 -27.72 2.98 10.36
C MET A 1 -26.56 3.29 9.42
N HIS A 2 -26.42 4.49 8.88
CA HIS A 2 -25.37 4.90 7.94
C HIS A 2 -23.95 4.73 8.51
N TYR A 3 -23.70 5.04 9.79
CA TYR A 3 -22.37 4.91 10.42
C TYR A 3 -21.81 3.49 10.43
N ILE A 4 -22.66 2.48 10.64
CA ILE A 4 -22.24 1.06 10.61
C ILE A 4 -21.77 0.69 9.19
N VAL A 5 -22.56 1.11 8.19
CA VAL A 5 -22.20 0.88 6.78
C VAL A 5 -20.89 1.57 6.43
N GLN A 6 -20.69 2.82 6.86
CA GLN A 6 -19.44 3.57 6.66
C GLN A 6 -18.24 2.84 7.27
N ILE A 7 -18.34 2.38 8.53
CA ILE A 7 -17.24 1.67 9.22
C ILE A 7 -16.86 0.40 8.47
N ILE A 8 -17.87 -0.39 8.04
CA ILE A 8 -17.63 -1.63 7.29
C ILE A 8 -16.97 -1.33 5.94
N LEU A 9 -17.46 -0.33 5.21
CA LEU A 9 -16.89 0.09 3.93
C LEU A 9 -15.44 0.59 4.09
N ILE A 10 -15.20 1.45 5.06
CA ILE A 10 -13.85 1.96 5.35
C ILE A 10 -12.90 0.78 5.64
N TRP A 11 -13.30 -0.14 6.50
CA TRP A 11 -12.48 -1.29 6.85
C TRP A 11 -12.15 -2.15 5.62
N LEU A 12 -13.16 -2.50 4.81
CA LEU A 12 -12.98 -3.30 3.59
C LEU A 12 -12.07 -2.60 2.58
N LEU A 13 -12.30 -1.29 2.35
CA LEU A 13 -11.56 -0.51 1.37
C LEU A 13 -10.14 -0.20 1.84
N CYS A 14 -9.90 -0.03 3.14
CA CYS A 14 -8.54 0.04 3.68
C CYS A 14 -7.79 -1.28 3.48
N LEU A 15 -8.45 -2.41 3.71
CA LEU A 15 -7.85 -3.72 3.46
C LEU A 15 -7.51 -3.90 1.97
N LEU A 16 -8.40 -3.48 1.08
CA LEU A 16 -8.16 -3.45 -0.36
C LEU A 16 -7.00 -2.51 -0.72
N SER A 17 -6.92 -1.32 -0.11
CA SER A 17 -5.85 -0.36 -0.34
C SER A 17 -4.48 -0.92 0.04
N VAL A 18 -4.37 -1.56 1.21
CA VAL A 18 -3.14 -2.25 1.63
C VAL A 18 -2.80 -3.38 0.67
N PHE A 19 -3.79 -4.18 0.25
CA PHE A 19 -3.57 -5.26 -0.72
C PHE A 19 -3.03 -4.74 -2.06
N LEU A 20 -3.60 -3.66 -2.58
CA LEU A 20 -3.12 -3.03 -3.82
C LEU A 20 -1.71 -2.46 -3.67
N HIS A 21 -1.36 -1.90 -2.50
CA HIS A 21 0.01 -1.49 -2.20
C HIS A 21 0.99 -2.67 -2.35
N GLU A 22 0.70 -3.81 -1.73
CA GLU A 22 1.54 -5.00 -1.82
C GLU A 22 1.59 -5.58 -3.25
N LEU A 23 0.48 -5.49 -3.99
CA LEU A 23 0.48 -5.82 -5.42
C LEU A 23 1.35 -4.87 -6.24
N GLY A 24 1.52 -3.63 -5.80
CA GLY A 24 2.49 -2.68 -6.39
C GLY A 24 3.91 -3.22 -6.34
N HIS A 25 4.33 -3.78 -5.22
CA HIS A 25 5.62 -4.45 -5.10
C HIS A 25 5.72 -5.65 -6.03
N ALA A 26 4.67 -6.47 -6.11
CA ALA A 26 4.61 -7.61 -7.03
C ALA A 26 4.71 -7.18 -8.51
N ALA A 27 4.03 -6.09 -8.87
CA ALA A 27 4.11 -5.52 -10.20
C ALA A 27 5.54 -5.02 -10.51
N GLY A 28 6.14 -4.21 -9.61
CA GLY A 28 7.52 -3.76 -9.73
C GLY A 28 8.52 -4.91 -9.87
N TYR A 29 8.34 -5.97 -9.08
CA TYR A 29 9.13 -7.20 -9.17
C TYR A 29 8.99 -7.86 -10.56
N ARG A 30 7.78 -8.03 -11.06
CA ARG A 30 7.51 -8.67 -12.36
C ARG A 30 8.01 -7.83 -13.54
N PHE A 31 7.74 -6.53 -13.54
CA PHE A 31 8.18 -5.62 -14.61
C PHE A 31 9.70 -5.48 -14.68
N SER A 32 10.40 -5.69 -13.58
CA SER A 32 11.86 -5.68 -13.54
C SER A 32 12.52 -7.02 -13.83
N GLY A 33 11.76 -8.03 -14.25
CA GLY A 33 12.27 -9.33 -14.69
C GLY A 33 12.23 -10.44 -13.64
N GLY A 34 11.63 -10.22 -12.47
CA GLY A 34 11.44 -11.26 -11.45
C GLY A 34 10.57 -12.40 -11.95
N LYS A 35 11.09 -13.63 -11.95
CA LYS A 35 10.42 -14.84 -12.49
C LYS A 35 9.92 -15.78 -11.42
N ALA A 36 10.56 -15.80 -10.24
CA ALA A 36 10.23 -16.69 -9.14
C ALA A 36 8.83 -16.42 -8.56
N GLY A 37 8.33 -17.33 -7.76
CA GLY A 37 7.09 -17.19 -7.03
C GLY A 37 7.16 -16.04 -6.01
N TRP A 38 6.02 -15.63 -5.52
CA TRP A 38 5.90 -14.61 -4.50
C TRP A 38 4.61 -14.76 -3.70
N LYS A 39 4.56 -14.14 -2.53
CA LYS A 39 3.44 -14.16 -1.60
C LYS A 39 3.13 -12.75 -1.13
N VAL A 40 1.84 -12.48 -0.91
CA VAL A 40 1.35 -11.22 -0.32
C VAL A 40 0.60 -11.52 0.97
N ILE A 41 0.96 -10.81 2.01
CA ILE A 41 0.24 -10.77 3.29
C ILE A 41 -0.34 -9.37 3.42
N THR A 42 -1.64 -9.27 3.54
CA THR A 42 -2.36 -7.99 3.65
C THR A 42 -2.86 -7.81 5.07
N GLY A 43 -2.51 -6.68 5.68
CA GLY A 43 -2.91 -6.38 7.04
C GLY A 43 -2.08 -7.07 8.10
N SER A 44 -2.48 -6.92 9.36
CA SER A 44 -1.84 -7.47 10.55
C SER A 44 -2.85 -8.13 11.50
N GLY A 45 -2.35 -8.79 12.54
CA GLY A 45 -3.20 -9.50 13.52
C GLY A 45 -3.68 -10.87 13.04
N PRO A 46 -4.83 -11.33 13.53
CA PRO A 46 -5.34 -12.66 13.21
C PRO A 46 -5.62 -12.84 11.71
N ARG A 47 -5.25 -14.01 11.20
CA ARG A 47 -5.53 -14.37 9.80
C ARG A 47 -7.02 -14.63 9.63
N MET A 48 -7.62 -14.03 8.62
CA MET A 48 -9.03 -14.26 8.26
C MET A 48 -9.16 -15.26 7.11
N ILE A 49 -8.48 -14.98 5.99
CA ILE A 49 -8.64 -15.72 4.73
C ILE A 49 -7.27 -15.94 4.08
N GLY A 50 -7.16 -17.00 3.28
CA GLY A 50 -6.01 -17.27 2.43
C GLY A 50 -5.08 -18.36 2.96
N LYS A 51 -4.45 -19.11 2.08
CA LYS A 51 -3.58 -20.24 2.48
C LYS A 51 -2.20 -20.26 1.83
N SER A 52 -2.04 -19.73 0.62
CA SER A 52 -0.77 -19.85 -0.11
C SER A 52 -0.23 -18.50 -0.56
N LYS A 53 -0.70 -18.02 -1.69
CA LYS A 53 -0.18 -16.82 -2.35
C LYS A 53 -0.69 -15.52 -1.73
N PHE A 54 -1.94 -15.50 -1.28
CA PHE A 54 -2.59 -14.34 -0.67
C PHE A 54 -3.09 -14.67 0.71
N ILE A 55 -2.73 -13.86 1.69
CA ILE A 55 -3.18 -13.96 3.08
C ILE A 55 -3.74 -12.62 3.50
N PHE A 56 -4.95 -12.62 4.04
CA PHE A 56 -5.61 -11.44 4.58
C PHE A 56 -5.75 -11.56 6.09
N CYS A 57 -5.30 -10.53 6.80
CA CYS A 57 -5.40 -10.38 8.24
C CYS A 57 -6.49 -9.37 8.61
N LEU A 58 -6.92 -9.39 9.87
CA LEU A 58 -8.08 -8.63 10.34
C LEU A 58 -7.87 -7.12 10.33
N ILE A 59 -6.68 -6.67 10.70
CA ILE A 59 -6.37 -5.25 10.87
C ILE A 59 -5.74 -4.71 9.58
N PRO A 60 -6.36 -3.72 8.89
CA PRO A 60 -5.84 -3.18 7.64
C PRO A 60 -4.67 -2.21 7.89
N ALA A 61 -3.65 -2.66 8.60
CA ALA A 61 -2.46 -1.89 8.92
C ALA A 61 -1.21 -2.66 8.51
N GLY A 62 -0.51 -2.12 7.51
CA GLY A 62 0.68 -2.74 6.93
C GLY A 62 0.39 -3.99 6.12
N GLY A 63 1.41 -4.51 5.49
CA GLY A 63 1.38 -5.73 4.70
C GLY A 63 2.80 -6.16 4.37
N TYR A 64 2.94 -7.24 3.60
CA TYR A 64 4.23 -7.75 3.19
C TYR A 64 4.15 -8.37 1.81
N PHE A 65 5.01 -7.92 0.92
CA PHE A 65 5.35 -8.62 -0.30
C PHE A 65 6.60 -9.46 -0.04
N ILE A 66 6.53 -10.75 -0.28
CA ILE A 66 7.61 -11.72 -0.04
C ILE A 66 7.91 -12.43 -1.35
N PRO A 67 8.98 -12.05 -2.09
CA PRO A 67 9.45 -12.82 -3.23
C PRO A 67 10.14 -14.10 -2.74
N GLU A 68 10.03 -15.18 -3.49
CA GLU A 68 10.79 -16.44 -3.22
C GLU A 68 12.28 -16.25 -3.52
N GLU A 69 12.61 -15.40 -4.49
CA GLU A 69 13.98 -15.01 -4.82
C GLU A 69 14.04 -13.49 -4.93
N GLU A 70 15.07 -12.89 -4.32
CA GLU A 70 15.30 -11.46 -4.45
C GLU A 70 15.74 -11.10 -5.89
N PRO A 71 15.35 -9.91 -6.41
CA PRO A 71 15.84 -9.47 -7.71
C PRO A 71 17.36 -9.36 -7.75
N GLU A 72 17.98 -9.89 -8.80
CA GLU A 72 19.45 -9.94 -8.96
C GLU A 72 20.08 -8.54 -9.06
N THR A 73 19.37 -7.60 -9.71
CA THR A 73 19.93 -6.26 -9.96
C THR A 73 19.38 -5.22 -8.98
N ASN A 74 20.23 -4.27 -8.61
CA ASN A 74 19.82 -3.15 -7.76
C ASN A 74 18.71 -2.31 -8.40
N LYS A 75 18.70 -2.19 -9.72
CA LYS A 75 17.62 -1.51 -10.46
C LYS A 75 16.29 -2.23 -10.26
N ALA A 76 16.28 -3.57 -10.39
CA ALA A 76 15.09 -4.38 -10.19
C ALA A 76 14.56 -4.29 -8.74
N ARG A 77 15.45 -4.28 -7.75
CA ARG A 77 15.08 -4.07 -6.33
C ARG A 77 14.46 -2.70 -6.09
N ILE A 78 15.00 -1.64 -6.71
CA ILE A 78 14.41 -0.29 -6.62
C ILE A 78 13.00 -0.27 -7.21
N PHE A 79 12.77 -0.87 -8.38
CA PHE A 79 11.43 -0.95 -8.99
C PHE A 79 10.45 -1.73 -8.11
N MET A 80 10.90 -2.83 -7.51
CA MET A 80 10.10 -3.61 -6.57
C MET A 80 9.67 -2.75 -5.37
N TYR A 81 10.62 -2.10 -4.68
CA TYR A 81 10.28 -1.26 -3.52
C TYR A 81 9.49 0.01 -3.87
N ALA A 82 9.69 0.59 -5.04
CA ALA A 82 8.94 1.77 -5.48
C ALA A 82 7.47 1.45 -5.86
N GLY A 83 7.18 0.20 -6.22
CA GLY A 83 5.87 -0.21 -6.71
C GLY A 83 4.73 -0.01 -5.70
N GLY A 84 4.95 -0.35 -4.43
CA GLY A 84 3.97 -0.17 -3.35
C GLY A 84 3.60 1.30 -3.13
N PRO A 85 4.57 2.18 -2.79
CA PRO A 85 4.31 3.61 -2.65
C PRO A 85 3.66 4.23 -3.89
N PHE A 86 4.08 3.84 -5.09
CA PHE A 86 3.47 4.32 -6.33
C PHE A 86 1.98 4.00 -6.42
N LEU A 87 1.57 2.76 -6.10
CA LEU A 87 0.16 2.39 -6.09
C LEU A 87 -0.63 3.09 -4.99
N SER A 88 -0.04 3.33 -3.81
CA SER A 88 -0.71 4.13 -2.77
C SER A 88 -0.96 5.57 -3.21
N LEU A 89 0.02 6.20 -3.87
CA LEU A 89 -0.17 7.54 -4.44
C LEU A 89 -1.26 7.57 -5.50
N LEU A 90 -1.28 6.59 -6.41
CA LEU A 90 -2.31 6.47 -7.44
C LEU A 90 -3.71 6.30 -6.83
N GLN A 91 -3.84 5.49 -5.77
CA GLN A 91 -5.09 5.33 -5.03
C GLN A 91 -5.51 6.63 -4.33
N ALA A 92 -4.58 7.37 -3.71
CA ALA A 92 -4.88 8.67 -3.11
C ALA A 92 -5.44 9.65 -4.15
N VAL A 93 -4.82 9.73 -5.34
CA VAL A 93 -5.33 10.55 -6.45
C VAL A 93 -6.72 10.09 -6.89
N LEU A 94 -6.93 8.79 -7.06
CA LEU A 94 -8.23 8.23 -7.46
C LEU A 94 -9.33 8.58 -6.45
N TYR A 95 -9.09 8.34 -5.15
CA TYR A 95 -10.06 8.67 -4.11
C TYR A 95 -10.29 10.18 -3.97
N GLY A 96 -9.25 11.00 -4.23
CA GLY A 96 -9.39 12.45 -4.33
C GLY A 96 -10.33 12.86 -5.47
N LEU A 97 -10.14 12.32 -6.66
CA LEU A 97 -11.03 12.57 -7.80
C LEU A 97 -12.46 12.14 -7.49
N ILE A 98 -12.66 10.93 -6.94
CA ILE A 98 -13.98 10.44 -6.52
C ILE A 98 -14.61 11.41 -5.52
N HIS A 99 -13.87 11.85 -4.50
CA HIS A 99 -14.35 12.76 -3.47
C HIS A 99 -14.85 14.09 -4.06
N PHE A 100 -14.10 14.68 -4.98
CA PHE A 100 -14.49 15.93 -5.64
C PHE A 100 -15.66 15.76 -6.62
N CYS A 101 -15.82 14.57 -7.21
CA CYS A 101 -16.92 14.31 -8.13
C CYS A 101 -18.26 13.97 -7.42
N ILE A 102 -18.24 13.45 -6.18
CA ILE A 102 -19.47 13.05 -5.47
C ILE A 102 -20.52 14.16 -5.43
N PRO A 103 -20.20 15.43 -5.07
CA PRO A 103 -21.22 16.51 -5.01
C PRO A 103 -21.88 16.81 -6.35
N GLU A 104 -21.24 16.52 -7.46
CA GLU A 104 -21.77 16.77 -8.81
C GLU A 104 -22.76 15.68 -9.25
N PHE A 105 -22.59 14.44 -8.79
CA PHE A 105 -23.37 13.28 -9.26
C PHE A 105 -24.33 12.71 -8.22
N VAL A 106 -24.18 13.08 -6.95
CA VAL A 106 -24.98 12.54 -5.85
C VAL A 106 -25.69 13.68 -5.12
N GLN A 107 -27.01 13.60 -5.04
CA GLN A 107 -27.84 14.63 -4.41
C GLN A 107 -27.41 14.83 -2.93
N SER A 108 -27.12 16.07 -2.58
CA SER A 108 -26.75 16.47 -1.21
C SER A 108 -27.89 16.11 -0.23
N GLY A 109 -27.52 15.58 0.94
CA GLY A 109 -28.47 15.12 1.96
C GLY A 109 -29.13 13.78 1.68
N SER A 110 -28.82 13.13 0.55
CA SER A 110 -29.26 11.75 0.31
C SER A 110 -28.44 10.75 1.13
N GLY A 111 -29.01 9.58 1.43
CA GLY A 111 -28.30 8.51 2.14
C GLY A 111 -26.98 8.09 1.47
N PRO A 112 -26.93 7.91 0.13
CA PRO A 112 -25.66 7.68 -0.58
C PRO A 112 -24.63 8.79 -0.40
N TYR A 113 -25.04 10.06 -0.46
CA TYR A 113 -24.14 11.20 -0.26
C TYR A 113 -23.49 11.18 1.12
N GLU A 114 -24.30 10.98 2.17
CA GLU A 114 -23.83 10.91 3.56
C GLU A 114 -22.88 9.76 3.83
N ILE A 115 -22.94 8.68 3.03
CA ILE A 115 -22.00 7.54 3.12
C ILE A 115 -20.74 7.79 2.29
N LEU A 116 -20.89 8.12 1.02
CA LEU A 116 -19.79 8.13 0.06
C LEU A 116 -18.80 9.27 0.30
N LEU A 117 -19.29 10.47 0.69
CA LEU A 117 -18.42 11.62 0.87
C LEU A 117 -17.41 11.43 2.01
N PRO A 118 -17.79 11.03 3.24
CA PRO A 118 -16.82 10.79 4.31
C PRO A 118 -15.93 9.56 4.04
N VAL A 119 -16.46 8.51 3.39
CA VAL A 119 -15.68 7.33 3.04
C VAL A 119 -14.59 7.68 2.05
N SER A 120 -14.89 8.42 0.99
CA SER A 120 -13.91 8.84 -0.02
C SER A 120 -12.84 9.77 0.57
N ALA A 121 -13.24 10.73 1.44
CA ALA A 121 -12.30 11.58 2.16
C ALA A 121 -11.34 10.76 3.03
N PHE A 122 -11.87 9.82 3.81
CA PHE A 122 -11.05 8.96 4.66
C PHE A 122 -10.04 8.17 3.83
N LEU A 123 -10.46 7.56 2.72
CA LEU A 123 -9.60 6.75 1.85
C LEU A 123 -8.55 7.59 1.13
N LEU A 124 -8.87 8.82 0.73
CA LEU A 124 -7.90 9.78 0.21
C LEU A 124 -6.76 9.97 1.23
N TYR A 125 -7.09 10.34 2.47
CA TYR A 125 -6.08 10.57 3.51
C TYR A 125 -5.35 9.28 3.90
N PHE A 126 -6.06 8.17 4.02
CA PHE A 126 -5.45 6.87 4.34
C PHE A 126 -4.36 6.50 3.33
N ASN A 127 -4.66 6.56 2.03
CA ASN A 127 -3.71 6.21 0.97
C ASN A 127 -2.60 7.26 0.83
N PHE A 128 -2.90 8.53 1.05
CA PHE A 128 -1.88 9.58 1.06
C PHE A 128 -0.87 9.38 2.20
N PHE A 129 -1.33 9.10 3.42
CA PHE A 129 -0.44 8.80 4.53
C PHE A 129 0.28 7.46 4.35
N GLN A 130 -0.37 6.44 3.81
CA GLN A 130 0.29 5.19 3.45
C GLN A 130 1.45 5.45 2.49
N PHE A 131 1.23 6.24 1.43
CA PHE A 131 2.29 6.68 0.52
C PHE A 131 3.43 7.39 1.27
N LEU A 132 3.12 8.41 2.10
CA LEU A 132 4.15 9.15 2.82
C LEU A 132 4.98 8.26 3.75
N PHE A 133 4.32 7.43 4.54
CA PHE A 133 5.02 6.56 5.50
C PHE A 133 5.88 5.50 4.80
N THR A 134 5.47 4.99 3.65
CA THR A 134 6.27 4.01 2.93
C THR A 134 7.34 4.64 2.04
N ALA A 135 7.10 5.82 1.43
CA ALA A 135 8.05 6.50 0.56
C ALA A 135 9.16 7.25 1.31
N ILE A 136 8.87 7.85 2.48
CA ILE A 136 9.87 8.56 3.27
C ILE A 136 10.81 7.55 3.94
N PRO A 137 12.15 7.73 3.82
CA PRO A 137 13.12 6.83 4.43
C PRO A 137 13.06 6.86 5.96
N MET A 138 12.37 5.91 6.56
CA MET A 138 12.17 5.80 8.02
C MET A 138 12.41 4.39 8.52
N ARG A 139 12.88 4.29 9.80
CA ARG A 139 12.95 3.03 10.55
C ARG A 139 11.90 3.04 11.65
N TYR A 140 10.98 2.12 11.60
CA TYR A 140 9.90 1.99 12.59
C TYR A 140 10.39 1.20 13.82
N LYS A 141 10.89 1.92 14.84
CA LYS A 141 11.42 1.30 16.07
C LYS A 141 10.31 0.84 17.02
N ILE A 142 9.18 1.54 17.05
CA ILE A 142 8.16 1.38 18.11
C ILE A 142 7.00 0.49 17.66
N VAL A 143 6.46 0.71 16.47
CA VAL A 143 5.23 0.03 16.01
C VAL A 143 5.49 -1.31 15.35
N CYS A 144 6.59 -1.47 14.64
CA CYS A 144 6.90 -2.64 13.81
C CYS A 144 8.30 -3.23 14.03
N ARG A 145 8.84 -3.18 15.24
CA ARG A 145 10.10 -3.85 15.67
C ARG A 145 11.20 -3.89 14.59
N GLY A 146 11.63 -2.72 14.12
CA GLY A 146 12.79 -2.62 13.23
C GLY A 146 12.49 -2.75 11.73
N PHE A 147 11.23 -2.72 11.34
CA PHE A 147 10.88 -2.61 9.91
C PHE A 147 11.33 -1.27 9.32
N GLU A 148 11.89 -1.34 8.13
CA GLU A 148 12.29 -0.19 7.36
C GLU A 148 11.24 0.09 6.29
N SER A 149 10.98 1.38 6.01
CA SER A 149 10.12 1.79 4.90
C SER A 149 10.74 1.41 3.54
N ASP A 150 9.91 1.31 2.50
CA ASP A 150 10.37 1.09 1.13
C ASP A 150 11.37 2.15 0.67
N GLY A 151 11.11 3.42 1.03
CA GLY A 151 12.04 4.52 0.78
C GLY A 151 13.39 4.31 1.45
N SER A 152 13.43 3.74 2.67
CA SER A 152 14.69 3.39 3.34
C SER A 152 15.46 2.30 2.58
N GLN A 153 14.77 1.27 2.10
CA GLN A 153 15.35 0.20 1.28
C GLN A 153 15.96 0.75 -0.02
N ILE A 154 15.22 1.65 -0.70
CA ILE A 154 15.72 2.32 -1.91
C ILE A 154 17.00 3.12 -1.62
N VAL A 155 17.00 3.93 -0.55
CA VAL A 155 18.17 4.72 -0.16
C VAL A 155 19.38 3.83 0.18
N HIS A 156 19.18 2.69 0.86
CA HIS A 156 20.23 1.72 1.13
C HIS A 156 20.87 1.18 -0.16
N ILE A 157 20.04 0.79 -1.13
CA ILE A 157 20.52 0.28 -2.42
C ILE A 157 21.34 1.35 -3.17
N LEU A 158 20.85 2.60 -3.20
CA LEU A 158 21.55 3.69 -3.87
C LEU A 158 22.91 4.02 -3.22
N ARG A 159 23.00 3.97 -1.88
CA ARG A 159 24.26 4.17 -1.16
C ARG A 159 25.27 3.06 -1.44
N GLN A 160 24.84 1.80 -1.48
CA GLN A 160 25.69 0.66 -1.84
C GLN A 160 26.25 0.77 -3.27
N ASN A 161 25.42 1.23 -4.23
CA ASN A 161 25.88 1.47 -5.59
C ASN A 161 26.97 2.55 -5.65
N LYS A 162 26.78 3.65 -4.92
CA LYS A 162 27.77 4.74 -4.89
C LYS A 162 29.12 4.29 -4.31
N ALA A 163 29.10 3.49 -3.26
CA ALA A 163 30.33 2.95 -2.65
C ALA A 163 31.12 2.04 -3.60
N LYS A 164 30.42 1.24 -4.46
CA LYS A 164 31.08 0.37 -5.46
C LYS A 164 31.70 1.10 -6.65
N ILE A 165 31.32 2.37 -6.88
CA ILE A 165 31.85 3.16 -8.01
C ILE A 165 33.09 3.96 -7.58
N ILE A 166 33.23 4.23 -6.29
CA ILE A 166 34.29 5.10 -5.73
C ILE A 166 35.50 4.27 -5.19
N GLY A 167 35.33 2.99 -4.90
CA GLY A 167 36.37 2.07 -4.45
C GLY A 167 36.85 1.17 -5.59
#